data_37197bccdfee7b7c6308cb550b80e2b1
#
_entry.id   37197bccdfee7b7c6308cb550b80e2b1
#
_cell.length_a   1.000
_cell.length_b   1.000
_cell.length_c   1.000
_cell.angle_alpha   90.00
_cell.angle_beta   90.00
_cell.angle_gamma   90.00
#
_symmetry.space_group_name_H-M   'P 1'
#
loop_
_entity.id
_entity.type
_entity.pdbx_description
1 polymer ?
#
loop_
_entity_poly.entity_id
_entity_poly.type
_entity_poly.pdbx_seq_one_letter_code
_entity_poly.pdbx_strand_id
1 'polypeptide(L)'
;MITETEQAYIARIREYFGNELVSVDTHPGDWSDGVLRSMLINAPAIYVAWLGAGEGRTRGRLVSHWVFYVIGDMLNGREASRPGLYQIVARLIAVLNGFRTEKTSPLYFEKAVNGYTETQADSGAVMYALYFSCEEMIAPLTDISSLDDF
;
A
#
# COMPACT_ATOMS: atom_id res chain seq x y z
N MET A 1 -13.95 -1.15 8.72
CA MET A 1 -13.86 -1.91 7.47
C MET A 1 -12.65 -1.49 6.66
N ILE A 2 -12.67 -0.36 6.02
CA ILE A 2 -11.51 0.10 5.20
C ILE A 2 -10.29 0.34 6.07
N THR A 3 -10.44 1.02 7.19
CA THR A 3 -9.35 1.31 8.13
C THR A 3 -8.74 0.03 8.70
N GLU A 4 -9.56 -0.92 9.10
CA GLU A 4 -9.10 -2.20 9.62
C GLU A 4 -8.34 -3.00 8.57
N THR A 5 -8.84 -3.01 7.34
CA THR A 5 -8.20 -3.69 6.22
C THR A 5 -6.84 -3.07 5.91
N GLU A 6 -6.76 -1.74 5.88
CA GLU A 6 -5.51 -1.02 5.68
C GLU A 6 -4.49 -1.36 6.77
N GLN A 7 -4.90 -1.35 8.03
CA GLN A 7 -4.02 -1.69 9.15
C GLN A 7 -3.54 -3.14 9.08
N ALA A 8 -4.38 -4.05 8.60
CA ALA A 8 -3.97 -5.45 8.39
C ALA A 8 -2.87 -5.56 7.32
N TYR A 9 -2.97 -4.80 6.24
CA TYR A 9 -1.95 -4.78 5.20
C TYR A 9 -0.64 -4.18 5.72
N ILE A 10 -0.71 -3.08 6.46
CA ILE A 10 0.45 -2.46 7.09
C ILE A 10 1.14 -3.44 8.05
N ALA A 11 0.37 -4.11 8.89
CA ALA A 11 0.90 -5.11 9.81
C ALA A 11 1.59 -6.26 9.09
N ARG A 12 0.99 -6.75 8.00
CA ARG A 12 1.57 -7.82 7.18
C ARG A 12 2.91 -7.41 6.60
N ILE A 13 3.00 -6.19 6.10
CA ILE A 13 4.24 -5.65 5.52
C ILE A 13 5.32 -5.51 6.59
N ARG A 14 4.98 -4.95 7.75
CA ARG A 14 5.91 -4.78 8.87
C ARG A 14 6.42 -6.10 9.40
N GLU A 15 5.55 -7.10 9.50
CA GLU A 15 5.92 -8.44 9.95
C GLU A 15 6.98 -9.06 9.04
N TYR A 16 6.80 -8.92 7.73
CA TYR A 16 7.70 -9.52 6.76
C TYR A 16 9.03 -8.76 6.62
N PHE A 17 8.96 -7.44 6.46
CA PHE A 17 10.16 -6.65 6.18
C PHE A 17 10.96 -6.29 7.43
N GLY A 18 10.30 -6.17 8.57
CA GLY A 18 10.98 -5.80 9.81
C GLY A 18 11.75 -4.48 9.67
N ASN A 19 13.03 -4.51 10.02
CA ASN A 19 13.90 -3.32 10.00
C ASN A 19 14.45 -2.97 8.60
N GLU A 20 14.13 -3.74 7.57
CA GLU A 20 14.58 -3.44 6.20
C GLU A 20 13.92 -2.19 5.64
N LEU A 21 12.76 -1.81 6.18
CA LEU A 21 12.06 -0.57 5.84
C LEU A 21 12.14 0.41 7.01
N VAL A 22 12.37 1.67 6.69
CA VAL A 22 12.38 2.73 7.71
C VAL A 22 10.95 3.08 8.12
N SER A 23 10.02 3.06 7.17
CA SER A 23 8.64 3.45 7.43
C SER A 23 7.66 2.62 6.62
N VAL A 24 6.55 2.24 7.25
CA VAL A 24 5.37 1.66 6.59
C VAL A 24 4.16 2.32 7.22
N ASP A 25 3.38 3.07 6.43
CA ASP A 25 2.29 3.86 6.97
C ASP A 25 1.22 4.16 5.91
N THR A 26 0.15 4.79 6.34
CA THR A 26 -0.88 5.33 5.46
C THR A 26 -0.31 6.52 4.68
N HIS A 27 -0.63 6.59 3.39
CA HIS A 27 -0.24 7.74 2.58
C HIS A 27 -0.94 9.00 3.12
N PRO A 28 -0.21 10.13 3.28
CA PRO A 28 -0.79 11.34 3.86
C PRO A 28 -1.81 12.08 2.98
N GLY A 29 -2.02 11.61 1.74
CA GLY A 29 -3.01 12.21 0.84
C GLY A 29 -2.52 13.43 0.06
N ASP A 30 -1.24 13.72 0.13
CA ASP A 30 -0.63 14.89 -0.49
C ASP A 30 0.68 14.50 -1.17
N TRP A 31 0.96 15.10 -2.34
CA TRP A 31 2.18 14.88 -3.11
C TRP A 31 3.03 16.16 -3.22
N SER A 32 2.91 17.08 -2.28
CA SER A 32 3.74 18.30 -2.25
C SER A 32 5.22 17.95 -2.10
N ASP A 33 6.10 18.87 -2.48
CA ASP A 33 7.56 18.68 -2.37
C ASP A 33 7.99 18.43 -0.92
N GLY A 34 7.35 19.06 0.03
CA GLY A 34 7.62 18.87 1.46
C GLY A 34 7.28 17.44 1.92
N VAL A 35 6.15 16.91 1.46
CA VAL A 35 5.74 15.54 1.77
C VAL A 35 6.69 14.54 1.11
N LEU A 36 7.05 14.74 -0.16
CA LEU A 36 8.00 13.87 -0.85
C LEU A 36 9.37 13.84 -0.17
N ARG A 37 9.86 14.98 0.27
CA ARG A 37 11.13 15.05 1.03
C ARG A 37 11.05 14.32 2.36
N SER A 38 9.93 14.45 3.07
CA SER A 38 9.70 13.72 4.31
C SER A 38 9.68 12.21 4.07
N MET A 39 9.02 11.77 3.02
CA MET A 39 9.00 10.35 2.63
C MET A 39 10.41 9.84 2.29
N LEU A 40 11.21 10.63 1.58
CA LEU A 40 12.56 10.25 1.20
C LEU A 40 13.49 10.15 2.42
N ILE A 41 13.35 11.04 3.39
CA ILE A 41 14.11 10.98 4.66
C ILE A 41 13.82 9.66 5.39
N ASN A 42 12.60 9.16 5.28
CA ASN A 42 12.16 7.92 5.90
C ASN A 42 12.25 6.71 4.94
N ALA A 43 12.99 6.84 3.83
CA ALA A 43 13.14 5.77 2.85
C ALA A 43 14.22 4.76 3.27
N PRO A 44 14.13 3.48 2.84
CA PRO A 44 13.03 2.95 2.04
C PRO A 44 11.73 2.83 2.82
N ALA A 45 10.63 3.18 2.18
CA ALA A 45 9.33 3.26 2.82
C ALA A 45 8.22 2.74 1.92
N ILE A 46 7.14 2.29 2.53
CA ILE A 46 5.92 1.88 1.82
C ILE A 46 4.76 2.67 2.42
N TYR A 47 3.95 3.27 1.55
CA TYR A 47 2.75 4.01 1.93
C TYR A 47 1.54 3.40 1.25
N VAL A 48 0.48 3.20 2.01
CA VAL A 48 -0.74 2.50 1.56
C VAL A 48 -1.87 3.50 1.41
N ALA A 49 -2.65 3.36 0.35
CA ALA A 49 -3.87 4.15 0.17
C ALA A 49 -4.98 3.31 -0.46
N TRP A 50 -6.20 3.55 0.01
CA TRP A 50 -7.40 2.99 -0.62
C TRP A 50 -7.82 3.90 -1.77
N LEU A 51 -8.01 3.33 -2.95
CA LEU A 51 -8.37 4.09 -4.15
C LEU A 51 -9.86 4.16 -4.40
N GLY A 52 -10.64 3.47 -3.61
CA GLY A 52 -12.08 3.41 -3.79
C GLY A 52 -12.56 2.02 -4.15
N ALA A 53 -13.86 1.90 -4.34
CA ALA A 53 -14.50 0.62 -4.63
C ALA A 53 -15.63 0.77 -5.63
N GLY A 54 -15.93 -0.32 -6.31
CA GLY A 54 -17.08 -0.46 -7.20
C GLY A 54 -17.92 -1.66 -6.81
N GLU A 55 -18.95 -1.93 -7.61
CA GLU A 55 -19.83 -3.08 -7.38
C GLU A 55 -19.08 -4.40 -7.54
N GLY A 56 -19.27 -5.30 -6.58
CA GLY A 56 -18.80 -6.67 -6.66
C GLY A 56 -19.78 -7.55 -7.44
N ARG A 57 -19.39 -8.80 -7.68
CA ARG A 57 -20.22 -9.79 -8.37
C ARG A 57 -21.42 -10.21 -7.55
N THR A 58 -21.33 -10.12 -6.24
CA THR A 58 -22.37 -10.55 -5.31
C THR A 58 -22.86 -9.35 -4.52
N ARG A 59 -24.16 -9.30 -4.25
CA ARG A 59 -24.76 -8.27 -3.41
C ARG A 59 -24.09 -8.24 -2.03
N GLY A 60 -23.80 -7.06 -1.52
CA GLY A 60 -23.11 -6.88 -0.25
C GLY A 60 -21.60 -7.00 -0.33
N ARG A 61 -21.03 -7.14 -1.53
CA ARG A 61 -19.60 -7.14 -1.75
C ARG A 61 -19.18 -5.98 -2.65
N LEU A 62 -18.03 -5.41 -2.34
CA LEU A 62 -17.42 -4.35 -3.14
C LEU A 62 -16.10 -4.84 -3.68
N VAL A 63 -15.72 -4.40 -4.88
CA VAL A 63 -14.36 -4.56 -5.38
C VAL A 63 -13.58 -3.33 -4.94
N SER A 64 -12.70 -3.51 -3.98
CA SER A 64 -11.82 -2.46 -3.47
C SER A 64 -10.50 -2.44 -4.23
N HIS A 65 -10.01 -1.24 -4.52
CA HIS A 65 -8.72 -1.01 -5.16
C HIS A 65 -7.78 -0.34 -4.17
N TRP A 66 -6.57 -0.90 -4.08
CA TRP A 66 -5.53 -0.44 -3.18
C TRP A 66 -4.27 -0.11 -3.94
N VAL A 67 -3.55 0.89 -3.48
CA VAL A 67 -2.22 1.21 -4.01
C VAL A 67 -1.20 1.19 -2.89
N PHE A 68 -0.03 0.65 -3.20
CA PHE A 68 1.12 0.60 -2.29
C PHE A 68 2.25 1.33 -2.99
N TYR A 69 2.65 2.48 -2.43
CA TYR A 69 3.75 3.28 -2.95
C TYR A 69 5.05 2.84 -2.30
N VAL A 70 6.00 2.41 -3.09
CA VAL A 70 7.34 2.03 -2.63
C VAL A 70 8.30 3.14 -3.00
N ILE A 71 8.88 3.79 -2.00
CA ILE A 71 9.71 4.98 -2.17
C ILE A 71 11.11 4.73 -1.64
N GLY A 72 12.12 5.15 -2.38
CA GLY A 72 13.51 5.04 -1.99
C GLY A 72 14.40 5.95 -2.82
N ASP A 73 15.70 5.81 -2.61
CA ASP A 73 16.74 6.59 -3.28
C ASP A 73 17.61 5.73 -4.21
N MET A 74 17.39 4.42 -4.26
CA MET A 74 18.14 3.48 -5.08
C MET A 74 17.24 2.45 -5.75
N LEU A 75 17.44 2.23 -7.05
CA LEU A 75 16.74 1.17 -7.77
C LEU A 75 17.28 -0.21 -7.40
N ASN A 76 18.62 -0.35 -7.33
CA ASN A 76 19.26 -1.59 -6.92
C ASN A 76 20.05 -1.36 -5.64
N GLY A 77 19.98 -2.31 -4.71
CA GLY A 77 20.79 -2.25 -3.51
C GLY A 77 22.27 -2.38 -3.83
N ARG A 78 23.10 -1.49 -3.30
CA ARG A 78 24.56 -1.53 -3.45
C ARG A 78 25.22 -2.33 -2.35
N GLU A 79 24.54 -2.44 -1.21
CA GLU A 79 25.01 -3.14 -0.03
C GLU A 79 23.99 -4.21 0.35
N ALA A 80 24.48 -5.34 0.88
CA ALA A 80 23.59 -6.46 1.27
C ALA A 80 22.57 -6.07 2.35
N SER A 81 22.87 -5.04 3.16
CA SER A 81 22.01 -4.55 4.23
C SER A 81 20.95 -3.53 3.78
N ARG A 82 21.04 -3.03 2.55
CA ARG A 82 20.09 -2.03 2.01
C ARG A 82 19.51 -2.51 0.69
N PRO A 83 18.32 -3.10 0.74
CA PRO A 83 17.65 -3.52 -0.49
C PRO A 83 17.27 -2.31 -1.35
N GLY A 84 17.48 -2.42 -2.65
CA GLY A 84 16.98 -1.42 -3.60
C GLY A 84 15.50 -1.60 -3.86
N LEU A 85 14.90 -0.65 -4.58
CA LEU A 85 13.46 -0.68 -4.86
C LEU A 85 13.03 -1.91 -5.64
N TYR A 86 13.85 -2.40 -6.55
CA TYR A 86 13.49 -3.60 -7.33
C TYR A 86 13.28 -4.81 -6.44
N GLN A 87 14.13 -5.00 -5.44
CA GLN A 87 14.01 -6.09 -4.49
C GLN A 87 12.78 -5.93 -3.60
N ILE A 88 12.53 -4.71 -3.13
CA ILE A 88 11.38 -4.42 -2.29
C ILE A 88 10.08 -4.64 -3.06
N VAL A 89 9.99 -4.15 -4.29
CA VAL A 89 8.80 -4.31 -5.14
C VAL A 89 8.50 -5.79 -5.37
N ALA A 90 9.50 -6.57 -5.78
CA ALA A 90 9.31 -7.99 -6.03
C ALA A 90 8.85 -8.75 -4.79
N ARG A 91 9.45 -8.46 -3.64
CA ARG A 91 9.10 -9.09 -2.36
C ARG A 91 7.72 -8.64 -1.87
N LEU A 92 7.38 -7.37 -2.06
CA LEU A 92 6.08 -6.85 -1.66
C LEU A 92 4.94 -7.51 -2.45
N ILE A 93 5.12 -7.70 -3.74
CA ILE A 93 4.16 -8.44 -4.55
C ILE A 93 3.95 -9.85 -3.98
N ALA A 94 5.03 -10.55 -3.65
CA ALA A 94 4.95 -11.90 -3.09
C ALA A 94 4.28 -11.93 -1.70
N VAL A 95 4.51 -10.90 -0.88
CA VAL A 95 3.96 -10.79 0.47
C VAL A 95 2.46 -10.53 0.45
N LEU A 96 2.01 -9.68 -0.49
CA LEU A 96 0.63 -9.23 -0.54
C LEU A 96 -0.28 -10.06 -1.44
N ASN A 97 0.24 -10.58 -2.56
CA ASN A 97 -0.59 -11.32 -3.49
C ASN A 97 -1.10 -12.60 -2.84
N GLY A 98 -2.43 -12.74 -2.77
CA GLY A 98 -3.06 -13.87 -2.11
C GLY A 98 -3.30 -13.68 -0.62
N PHE A 99 -2.81 -12.61 -0.01
CA PHE A 99 -3.09 -12.31 1.40
C PHE A 99 -4.54 -11.82 1.57
N ARG A 100 -5.21 -12.31 2.60
CA ARG A 100 -6.59 -11.95 2.90
C ARG A 100 -6.81 -11.67 4.38
N THR A 101 -7.80 -10.86 4.67
CA THR A 101 -8.34 -10.67 6.02
C THR A 101 -9.64 -11.48 6.17
N GLU A 102 -10.25 -11.45 7.35
CA GLU A 102 -11.54 -12.14 7.58
C GLU A 102 -12.67 -11.63 6.69
N LYS A 103 -12.63 -10.34 6.33
CA LYS A 103 -13.71 -9.67 5.58
C LYS A 103 -13.38 -9.46 4.11
N THR A 104 -12.23 -9.88 3.65
CA THR A 104 -11.79 -9.67 2.27
C THR A 104 -11.49 -10.98 1.56
N SER A 105 -11.61 -10.96 0.24
CA SER A 105 -10.99 -11.98 -0.60
C SER A 105 -9.46 -11.79 -0.59
N PRO A 106 -8.69 -12.77 -1.12
CA PRO A 106 -7.26 -12.57 -1.31
C PRO A 106 -6.98 -11.36 -2.19
N LEU A 107 -5.93 -10.60 -1.85
CA LEU A 107 -5.45 -9.54 -2.71
C LEU A 107 -4.96 -10.11 -4.04
N TYR A 108 -5.35 -9.45 -5.10
CA TYR A 108 -4.95 -9.78 -6.47
C TYR A 108 -4.07 -8.65 -7.01
N PHE A 109 -2.84 -8.98 -7.37
CA PHE A 109 -1.91 -8.03 -7.99
C PHE A 109 -2.38 -7.68 -9.40
N GLU A 110 -2.49 -6.40 -9.71
CA GLU A 110 -2.90 -5.91 -11.02
C GLU A 110 -1.72 -5.41 -11.85
N LYS A 111 -0.96 -4.48 -11.30
CA LYS A 111 0.17 -3.86 -12.01
C LYS A 111 1.10 -3.12 -11.06
N ALA A 112 2.34 -2.92 -11.51
CA ALA A 112 3.31 -2.03 -10.90
C ALA A 112 3.69 -0.97 -11.93
N VAL A 113 3.73 0.29 -11.53
CA VAL A 113 4.00 1.42 -12.41
C VAL A 113 5.09 2.28 -11.80
N ASN A 114 6.07 2.68 -12.62
CA ASN A 114 7.06 3.66 -12.21
C ASN A 114 6.37 5.01 -12.06
N GLY A 115 6.36 5.55 -10.84
CA GLY A 115 5.74 6.83 -10.51
C GLY A 115 6.69 8.03 -10.64
N TYR A 116 7.79 7.87 -11.35
CA TYR A 116 8.78 8.92 -11.53
C TYR A 116 8.19 10.14 -12.24
N THR A 117 8.42 11.32 -11.67
CA THR A 117 8.06 12.62 -12.26
C THR A 117 9.25 13.57 -12.16
N GLU A 118 9.20 14.70 -12.88
CA GLU A 118 10.25 15.72 -12.78
C GLU A 118 10.42 16.24 -11.34
N THR A 119 9.30 16.44 -10.64
CA THR A 119 9.32 16.84 -9.23
C THR A 119 10.02 15.82 -8.35
N GLN A 120 9.76 14.54 -8.58
CA GLN A 120 10.43 13.46 -7.87
C GLN A 120 11.91 13.37 -8.23
N ALA A 121 12.27 13.64 -9.49
CA ALA A 121 13.66 13.71 -9.93
C ALA A 121 14.42 14.77 -9.16
N ASP A 122 13.84 15.97 -8.99
CA ASP A 122 14.46 17.06 -8.25
C ASP A 122 14.65 16.74 -6.77
N SER A 123 13.75 15.94 -6.21
CA SER A 123 13.87 15.49 -4.81
C SER A 123 14.85 14.33 -4.63
N GLY A 124 15.28 13.67 -5.71
CA GLY A 124 16.11 12.47 -5.68
C GLY A 124 15.35 11.20 -5.34
N ALA A 125 14.03 11.26 -5.22
CA ALA A 125 13.19 10.10 -4.91
C ALA A 125 12.92 9.27 -6.15
N VAL A 126 12.89 7.95 -5.99
CA VAL A 126 12.34 7.01 -6.97
C VAL A 126 11.18 6.27 -6.32
N MET A 127 10.15 6.01 -7.12
CA MET A 127 8.91 5.45 -6.61
C MET A 127 8.29 4.47 -7.60
N TYR A 128 7.70 3.41 -7.04
CA TYR A 128 6.80 2.51 -7.76
C TYR A 128 5.45 2.49 -7.07
N ALA A 129 4.39 2.52 -7.86
CA ALA A 129 3.03 2.33 -7.39
C ALA A 129 2.57 0.92 -7.76
N LEU A 130 2.20 0.14 -6.75
CA LEU A 130 1.71 -1.23 -6.92
C LEU A 130 0.21 -1.25 -6.67
N TYR A 131 -0.55 -1.72 -7.67
CA TYR A 131 -2.00 -1.75 -7.62
C TYR A 131 -2.51 -3.16 -7.37
N PHE A 132 -3.42 -3.26 -6.40
CA PHE A 132 -4.07 -4.52 -6.02
C PHE A 132 -5.57 -4.31 -5.92
N SER A 133 -6.32 -5.38 -6.07
CA SER A 133 -7.76 -5.38 -5.81
C SER A 133 -8.16 -6.58 -4.96
N CYS A 134 -9.27 -6.43 -4.27
CA CYS A 134 -9.92 -7.52 -3.55
C CYS A 134 -11.41 -7.23 -3.43
N GLU A 135 -12.18 -8.25 -3.10
CA GLU A 135 -13.58 -8.06 -2.71
C GLU A 135 -13.66 -7.91 -1.20
N GLU A 136 -14.43 -6.93 -0.76
CA GLU A 136 -14.73 -6.71 0.66
C GLU A 136 -16.20 -6.87 0.92
N MET A 137 -16.55 -7.51 2.04
CA MET A 137 -17.93 -7.66 2.44
C MET A 137 -18.39 -6.45 3.24
N ILE A 138 -19.55 -5.91 2.86
CA ILE A 138 -20.25 -4.89 3.63
C ILE A 138 -21.64 -5.43 3.98
N ALA A 139 -21.87 -5.66 5.26
CA ALA A 139 -23.18 -6.02 5.74
C ALA A 139 -24.04 -4.77 5.88
N PRO A 140 -25.35 -4.81 5.51
CA PRO A 140 -26.23 -3.71 5.78
C PRO A 140 -26.29 -3.40 7.28
N LEU A 141 -26.30 -2.11 7.61
CA LEU A 141 -26.49 -1.71 9.01
C LEU A 141 -27.94 -2.01 9.43
N THR A 142 -28.08 -2.71 10.53
CA THR A 142 -29.37 -2.94 11.17
C THR A 142 -29.63 -1.94 12.29
N ASP A 143 -28.60 -1.24 12.74
CA ASP A 143 -28.66 -0.23 13.79
C ASP A 143 -27.63 0.88 13.52
N ILE A 144 -28.11 2.12 13.48
CA ILE A 144 -27.27 3.32 13.25
C ILE A 144 -26.19 3.47 14.34
N SER A 145 -26.45 2.99 15.56
CA SER A 145 -25.47 3.08 16.64
C SER A 145 -24.18 2.28 16.37
N SER A 146 -24.19 1.38 15.41
CA SER A 146 -23.01 0.60 15.01
C SER A 146 -22.15 1.26 13.91
N LEU A 147 -22.41 2.54 13.57
CA LEU A 147 -21.60 3.27 12.60
C LEU A 147 -20.13 3.37 12.99
N ASP A 148 -19.81 3.36 14.27
CA ASP A 148 -18.45 3.41 14.76
C ASP A 148 -17.62 2.15 14.40
N ASP A 149 -18.28 1.07 13.98
CA ASP A 149 -17.63 -0.17 13.56
C ASP A 149 -17.03 -0.07 12.15
N PHE A 150 -17.26 1.02 11.44
CA PHE A 150 -16.69 1.30 10.14
C PHE A 150 -15.46 2.18 10.23
#